data_de5873e6795071110562f36a081ff107
#
_entry.id   de5873e6795071110562f36a081ff107
#
_cell.length_a   1.000
_cell.length_b   1.000
_cell.length_c   1.000
_cell.angle_alpha   90.00
_cell.angle_beta   90.00
_cell.angle_gamma   90.00
#
_symmetry.space_group_name_H-M   'P 1'
#
loop_
_entity.id
_entity.type
_entity.pdbx_description
1 polymer ?
#
loop_
_entity_poly.entity_id
_entity_poly.type
_entity_poly.pdbx_seq_one_letter_code
_entity_poly.pdbx_strand_id
1 'polypeptide(L)'
;MSNRFYDCITEFIFLDDKPQKADVIFVPGGNYPDSARRAAALFLEGYAPYVLPSGMYSKPVGHFTGDPAYRTEWEYLRDILLKEGVPEGAILREDQATFTWENAICSRHVLEKMNMQVKTAIIVCQAFHARRCYLYYKEQFPDTKLLICPVVTKGIARDNWFLDEEKIDVVLGEVERCGSQFHRIIKEKITNPGPCDHVVI
;
A
#
# COMPACT_ATOMS: atom_id res chain seq x y z
N MET A 1 -8.23 1.14 -29.90
CA MET A 1 -8.66 1.34 -28.50
C MET A 1 -9.54 2.57 -28.48
N SER A 2 -10.69 2.54 -27.81
CA SER A 2 -11.53 3.73 -27.64
C SER A 2 -10.76 4.74 -26.79
N ASN A 3 -10.54 5.96 -27.31
CA ASN A 3 -9.87 7.03 -26.55
C ASN A 3 -10.94 7.81 -25.78
N ARG A 4 -11.28 7.32 -24.57
CA ARG A 4 -12.30 7.94 -23.70
C ARG A 4 -11.65 9.06 -22.91
N PHE A 5 -12.39 10.14 -22.62
CA PHE A 5 -11.87 11.31 -21.90
C PHE A 5 -11.35 10.97 -20.49
N TYR A 6 -11.81 9.88 -19.89
CA TYR A 6 -11.39 9.41 -18.55
C TYR A 6 -10.26 8.36 -18.59
N ASP A 7 -9.72 8.02 -19.76
CA ASP A 7 -8.59 7.08 -19.83
C ASP A 7 -7.36 7.62 -19.07
N CYS A 8 -7.17 8.93 -19.02
CA CYS A 8 -6.11 9.55 -18.20
C CYS A 8 -6.28 9.30 -16.68
N ILE A 9 -7.51 9.19 -16.18
CA ILE A 9 -7.78 8.82 -14.77
C ILE A 9 -7.40 7.35 -14.55
N THR A 10 -7.75 6.49 -15.50
CA THR A 10 -7.37 5.08 -15.47
C THR A 10 -5.84 4.92 -15.38
N GLU A 11 -5.10 5.61 -16.25
CA GLU A 11 -3.63 5.59 -16.27
C GLU A 11 -3.04 6.18 -14.98
N PHE A 12 -3.67 7.20 -14.43
CA PHE A 12 -3.21 7.80 -13.19
C PHE A 12 -3.41 6.87 -11.99
N ILE A 13 -4.59 6.28 -11.82
CA ILE A 13 -4.95 5.51 -10.63
C ILE A 13 -4.40 4.08 -10.64
N PHE A 14 -4.59 3.35 -11.76
CA PHE A 14 -4.30 1.92 -11.83
C PHE A 14 -2.86 1.66 -12.27
N LEU A 15 -1.94 1.68 -11.31
CA LEU A 15 -0.58 1.21 -11.53
C LEU A 15 -0.53 -0.31 -11.42
N ASP A 16 0.22 -0.95 -12.33
CA ASP A 16 0.46 -2.38 -12.33
C ASP A 16 1.81 -2.68 -13.00
N ASP A 17 2.80 -3.02 -12.19
CA ASP A 17 4.15 -3.31 -12.63
C ASP A 17 4.39 -4.83 -12.65
N LYS A 18 5.24 -5.28 -13.56
CA LYS A 18 5.76 -6.64 -13.52
C LYS A 18 6.69 -6.80 -12.31
N PRO A 19 6.48 -7.84 -11.46
CA PRO A 19 7.34 -8.05 -10.30
C PRO A 19 8.80 -8.30 -10.72
N GLN A 20 9.73 -7.77 -9.96
CA GLN A 20 11.17 -7.97 -10.08
C GLN A 20 11.74 -8.28 -8.71
N LYS A 21 12.97 -8.82 -8.65
CA LYS A 21 13.66 -9.03 -7.36
C LYS A 21 13.72 -7.72 -6.58
N ALA A 22 13.37 -7.80 -5.32
CA ALA A 22 13.25 -6.69 -4.39
C ALA A 22 13.81 -7.05 -3.03
N ASP A 23 14.02 -6.06 -2.20
CA ASP A 23 14.53 -6.23 -0.83
C ASP A 23 13.39 -6.53 0.15
N VAL A 24 12.19 -6.03 -0.13
CA VAL A 24 11.01 -6.18 0.73
C VAL A 24 9.71 -6.09 -0.09
N ILE A 25 8.66 -6.78 0.38
CA ILE A 25 7.29 -6.64 -0.11
C ILE A 25 6.49 -5.90 0.97
N PHE A 26 6.03 -4.70 0.67
CA PHE A 26 5.12 -3.93 1.53
C PHE A 26 3.67 -4.36 1.28
N VAL A 27 2.91 -4.53 2.36
CA VAL A 27 1.46 -4.76 2.32
C VAL A 27 0.80 -3.70 3.21
N PRO A 28 0.44 -2.52 2.66
CA PRO A 28 -0.26 -1.48 3.41
C PRO A 28 -1.53 -2.03 4.07
N GLY A 29 -1.83 -1.57 5.27
CA GLY A 29 -2.92 -2.05 6.10
C GLY A 29 -4.28 -2.07 5.44
N GLY A 30 -5.13 -2.97 5.91
CA GLY A 30 -6.48 -3.16 5.43
C GLY A 30 -7.04 -4.53 5.83
N ASN A 31 -8.32 -4.75 5.53
CA ASN A 31 -9.06 -5.96 5.84
C ASN A 31 -9.30 -6.88 4.62
N TYR A 32 -8.49 -6.72 3.57
CA TYR A 32 -8.61 -7.52 2.34
C TYR A 32 -7.53 -8.61 2.31
N PRO A 33 -7.92 -9.90 2.42
CA PRO A 33 -6.98 -11.01 2.49
C PRO A 33 -6.17 -11.19 1.21
N ASP A 34 -6.70 -10.76 0.07
CA ASP A 34 -6.07 -10.95 -1.25
C ASP A 34 -4.72 -10.25 -1.36
N SER A 35 -4.54 -9.11 -0.66
CA SER A 35 -3.24 -8.42 -0.61
C SER A 35 -2.18 -9.30 0.07
N ALA A 36 -2.50 -9.90 1.22
CA ALA A 36 -1.58 -10.80 1.90
C ALA A 36 -1.31 -12.08 1.10
N ARG A 37 -2.33 -12.68 0.47
CA ARG A 37 -2.17 -13.85 -0.41
C ARG A 37 -1.26 -13.54 -1.61
N ARG A 38 -1.45 -12.41 -2.26
CA ARG A 38 -0.58 -11.98 -3.37
C ARG A 38 0.86 -11.74 -2.90
N ALA A 39 1.06 -11.12 -1.75
CA ALA A 39 2.38 -10.93 -1.17
C ALA A 39 3.05 -12.26 -0.82
N ALA A 40 2.31 -13.22 -0.26
CA ALA A 40 2.80 -14.57 0.00
C ALA A 40 3.23 -15.28 -1.28
N ALA A 41 2.43 -15.22 -2.35
CA ALA A 41 2.78 -15.81 -3.64
C ALA A 41 4.10 -15.22 -4.17
N LEU A 42 4.25 -13.89 -4.16
CA LEU A 42 5.49 -13.21 -4.58
C LEU A 42 6.70 -13.61 -3.70
N PHE A 43 6.50 -13.75 -2.39
CA PHE A 43 7.54 -14.22 -1.48
C PHE A 43 7.97 -15.65 -1.82
N LEU A 44 7.03 -16.57 -1.99
CA LEU A 44 7.30 -17.99 -2.30
C LEU A 44 7.95 -18.17 -3.69
N GLU A 45 7.64 -17.30 -4.63
CA GLU A 45 8.33 -17.20 -5.92
C GLU A 45 9.74 -16.58 -5.78
N GLY A 46 10.12 -16.19 -4.55
CA GLY A 46 11.44 -15.68 -4.21
C GLY A 46 11.71 -14.25 -4.70
N TYR A 47 10.69 -13.42 -4.89
CA TYR A 47 10.89 -12.02 -5.30
C TYR A 47 11.52 -11.15 -4.21
N ALA A 48 11.29 -11.43 -2.92
CA ALA A 48 11.94 -10.71 -1.84
C ALA A 48 12.14 -11.61 -0.60
N PRO A 49 13.13 -11.34 0.26
CA PRO A 49 13.39 -12.12 1.47
C PRO A 49 12.45 -11.78 2.64
N TYR A 50 11.76 -10.63 2.58
CA TYR A 50 10.88 -10.14 3.65
C TYR A 50 9.54 -9.66 3.11
N VAL A 51 8.49 -9.86 3.94
CA VAL A 51 7.18 -9.24 3.77
C VAL A 51 6.91 -8.34 4.97
N LEU A 52 6.49 -7.11 4.74
CA LEU A 52 6.14 -6.14 5.77
C LEU A 52 4.67 -5.76 5.63
N PRO A 53 3.75 -6.52 6.26
CA PRO A 53 2.40 -6.06 6.48
C PRO A 53 2.40 -4.93 7.50
N SER A 54 1.53 -3.93 7.32
CA SER A 54 1.45 -2.80 8.23
C SER A 54 0.02 -2.48 8.62
N GLY A 55 -0.14 -1.80 9.77
CA GLY A 55 -1.38 -1.21 10.20
C GLY A 55 -1.92 -1.73 11.53
N MET A 56 -2.41 -0.78 12.33
CA MET A 56 -3.17 -1.05 13.54
C MET A 56 -4.66 -1.21 13.18
N TYR A 57 -5.30 -0.11 12.81
CA TYR A 57 -6.70 -0.03 12.36
C TYR A 57 -6.96 1.32 11.69
N SER A 58 -8.05 1.43 10.94
CA SER A 58 -8.42 2.70 10.32
C SER A 58 -8.82 3.74 11.37
N LYS A 59 -8.10 4.88 11.44
CA LYS A 59 -8.30 5.97 12.40
C LYS A 59 -9.76 6.47 12.47
N PRO A 60 -10.48 6.70 11.37
CA PRO A 60 -11.88 7.12 11.43
C PRO A 60 -12.82 6.14 12.14
N VAL A 61 -12.47 4.86 12.19
CA VAL A 61 -13.28 3.80 12.81
C VAL A 61 -12.84 3.52 14.25
N GLY A 62 -11.55 3.68 14.56
CA GLY A 62 -11.00 3.52 15.91
C GLY A 62 -10.76 2.07 16.36
N HIS A 63 -11.06 1.08 15.50
CA HIS A 63 -10.81 -0.34 15.71
C HIS A 63 -10.67 -1.07 14.38
N PHE A 64 -10.16 -2.31 14.41
CA PHE A 64 -10.11 -3.15 13.23
C PHE A 64 -11.52 -3.63 12.85
N THR A 65 -11.88 -3.46 11.57
CA THR A 65 -13.23 -3.77 11.04
C THR A 65 -13.32 -5.10 10.29
N GLY A 66 -12.23 -5.86 10.27
CA GLY A 66 -12.21 -7.19 9.66
C GLY A 66 -12.75 -8.27 10.61
N ASP A 67 -12.12 -9.43 10.57
CA ASP A 67 -12.46 -10.55 11.45
C ASP A 67 -12.22 -10.17 12.93
N PRO A 68 -13.23 -10.28 13.81
CA PRO A 68 -13.14 -9.88 15.23
C PRO A 68 -12.14 -10.70 16.06
N ALA A 69 -11.60 -11.78 15.52
CA ALA A 69 -10.52 -12.54 16.16
C ALA A 69 -9.19 -11.76 16.22
N TYR A 70 -9.04 -10.70 15.43
CA TYR A 70 -7.82 -9.89 15.35
C TYR A 70 -8.06 -8.49 15.88
N ARG A 71 -7.03 -7.91 16.50
CA ARG A 71 -7.06 -6.55 17.04
C ARG A 71 -6.52 -5.52 16.06
N THR A 72 -5.60 -5.94 15.18
CA THR A 72 -4.91 -5.07 14.23
C THR A 72 -4.95 -5.62 12.82
N GLU A 73 -4.79 -4.74 11.83
CA GLU A 73 -4.62 -5.10 10.43
C GLU A 73 -3.36 -5.97 10.25
N TRP A 74 -2.28 -5.65 10.99
CA TRP A 74 -1.05 -6.43 10.98
C TRP A 74 -1.27 -7.88 11.45
N GLU A 75 -1.96 -8.10 12.60
CA GLU A 75 -2.25 -9.45 13.10
C GLU A 75 -3.02 -10.26 12.07
N TYR A 76 -4.03 -9.66 11.45
CA TYR A 76 -4.85 -10.30 10.42
C TYR A 76 -4.04 -10.67 9.17
N LEU A 77 -3.27 -9.71 8.63
CA LEU A 77 -2.46 -9.94 7.43
C LEU A 77 -1.32 -10.94 7.71
N ARG A 78 -0.68 -10.87 8.91
CA ARG A 78 0.34 -11.84 9.32
C ARG A 78 -0.21 -13.26 9.37
N ASP A 79 -1.36 -13.46 9.95
CA ASP A 79 -1.96 -14.81 10.05
C ASP A 79 -2.25 -15.40 8.67
N ILE A 80 -2.70 -14.58 7.72
CA ILE A 80 -2.88 -15.00 6.33
C ILE A 80 -1.54 -15.38 5.70
N LEU A 81 -0.50 -14.55 5.85
CA LEU A 81 0.84 -14.84 5.33
C LEU A 81 1.39 -16.17 5.86
N LEU A 82 1.21 -16.45 7.16
CA LEU A 82 1.61 -17.72 7.77
C LEU A 82 0.83 -18.91 7.18
N LYS A 83 -0.49 -18.78 7.01
CA LYS A 83 -1.34 -19.82 6.41
C LYS A 83 -0.97 -20.11 4.96
N GLU A 84 -0.52 -19.09 4.22
CA GLU A 84 -0.02 -19.24 2.84
C GLU A 84 1.43 -19.75 2.76
N GLY A 85 2.11 -19.99 3.91
CA GLY A 85 3.42 -20.60 3.96
C GLY A 85 4.62 -19.66 4.06
N VAL A 86 4.40 -18.37 4.30
CA VAL A 86 5.50 -17.42 4.59
C VAL A 86 6.03 -17.70 6.01
N PRO A 87 7.33 -18.00 6.20
CA PRO A 87 7.88 -18.26 7.53
C PRO A 87 7.81 -17.00 8.41
N GLU A 88 7.51 -17.19 9.70
CA GLU A 88 7.36 -16.08 10.65
C GLU A 88 8.57 -15.13 10.68
N GLY A 89 9.78 -15.67 10.62
CA GLY A 89 11.01 -14.86 10.60
C GLY A 89 11.19 -13.98 9.35
N ALA A 90 10.38 -14.18 8.31
CA ALA A 90 10.36 -13.34 7.11
C ALA A 90 9.26 -12.26 7.15
N ILE A 91 8.36 -12.28 8.16
CA ILE A 91 7.26 -11.33 8.30
C ILE A 91 7.68 -10.25 9.30
N LEU A 92 7.88 -9.05 8.80
CA LEU A 92 8.25 -7.90 9.65
C LEU A 92 7.02 -7.32 10.35
N ARG A 93 7.23 -6.67 11.49
CA ARG A 93 6.13 -6.14 12.30
C ARG A 93 6.02 -4.63 12.20
N GLU A 94 4.85 -4.16 11.73
CA GLU A 94 4.40 -2.77 11.83
C GLU A 94 2.91 -2.77 12.20
N ASP A 95 2.56 -2.51 13.44
CA ASP A 95 1.22 -2.58 14.01
C ASP A 95 0.76 -1.26 14.67
N GLN A 96 1.33 -0.13 14.23
CA GLN A 96 1.07 1.19 14.82
C GLN A 96 0.30 2.13 13.89
N ALA A 97 0.48 1.98 12.58
CA ALA A 97 -0.12 2.87 11.60
C ALA A 97 -1.65 2.81 11.58
N THR A 98 -2.31 3.96 11.45
CA THR A 98 -3.77 4.09 11.44
C THR A 98 -4.34 4.62 10.13
N PHE A 99 -3.48 4.93 9.15
CA PHE A 99 -3.85 5.29 7.78
C PHE A 99 -2.66 5.15 6.83
N THR A 100 -2.89 5.20 5.53
CA THR A 100 -1.92 4.82 4.50
C THR A 100 -0.59 5.57 4.57
N TRP A 101 -0.57 6.85 4.92
CA TRP A 101 0.68 7.59 5.06
C TRP A 101 1.52 7.09 6.24
N GLU A 102 0.87 6.85 7.39
CA GLU A 102 1.56 6.24 8.53
C GLU A 102 2.10 4.85 8.19
N ASN A 103 1.39 4.05 7.36
CA ASN A 103 1.93 2.78 6.89
C ASN A 103 3.31 2.95 6.23
N ALA A 104 3.49 3.98 5.40
CA ALA A 104 4.77 4.23 4.75
C ALA A 104 5.84 4.72 5.74
N ILE A 105 5.50 5.67 6.63
CA ILE A 105 6.40 6.22 7.67
C ILE A 105 6.85 5.11 8.63
N CYS A 106 5.89 4.37 9.18
CA CYS A 106 6.18 3.32 10.16
C CYS A 106 6.95 2.16 9.52
N SER A 107 6.64 1.80 8.25
CA SER A 107 7.42 0.84 7.49
C SER A 107 8.87 1.27 7.33
N ARG A 108 9.13 2.56 7.03
CA ARG A 108 10.48 3.11 6.97
C ARG A 108 11.20 2.96 8.31
N HIS A 109 10.56 3.32 9.42
CA HIS A 109 11.14 3.20 10.77
C HIS A 109 11.45 1.74 11.14
N VAL A 110 10.62 0.77 10.71
CA VAL A 110 10.92 -0.66 10.93
C VAL A 110 12.22 -1.06 10.22
N LEU A 111 12.38 -0.66 8.96
CA LEU A 111 13.56 -1.00 8.17
C LEU A 111 14.83 -0.26 8.64
N GLU A 112 14.71 0.99 9.07
CA GLU A 112 15.81 1.76 9.69
C GLU A 112 16.32 1.08 10.97
N LYS A 113 15.42 0.60 11.85
CA LYS A 113 15.81 -0.17 13.06
C LYS A 113 16.54 -1.47 12.73
N MET A 114 16.29 -2.04 11.56
CA MET A 114 17.01 -3.22 11.06
C MET A 114 18.32 -2.87 10.32
N ASN A 115 18.67 -1.59 10.20
CA ASN A 115 19.77 -1.09 9.36
C ASN A 115 19.64 -1.58 7.90
N MET A 116 18.43 -1.74 7.39
CA MET A 116 18.15 -2.27 6.07
C MET A 116 18.00 -1.15 5.06
N GLN A 117 18.91 -1.10 4.07
CA GLN A 117 18.77 -0.22 2.92
C GLN A 117 17.93 -0.91 1.85
N VAL A 118 16.89 -0.21 1.38
CA VAL A 118 15.96 -0.72 0.36
C VAL A 118 16.24 -0.03 -0.97
N LYS A 119 16.74 -0.79 -1.93
CA LYS A 119 16.98 -0.32 -3.31
C LYS A 119 15.77 -0.56 -4.20
N THR A 120 15.11 -1.68 -4.01
CA THR A 120 13.88 -2.04 -4.73
C THR A 120 12.87 -2.60 -3.76
N ALA A 121 11.63 -2.16 -3.86
CA ALA A 121 10.52 -2.72 -3.07
C ALA A 121 9.29 -2.98 -3.95
N ILE A 122 8.54 -4.02 -3.58
CA ILE A 122 7.23 -4.30 -4.15
C ILE A 122 6.17 -3.79 -3.17
N ILE A 123 5.14 -3.14 -3.68
CA ILE A 123 3.96 -2.75 -2.91
C ILE A 123 2.76 -3.54 -3.42
N VAL A 124 2.16 -4.33 -2.53
CA VAL A 124 0.93 -5.08 -2.82
C VAL A 124 -0.24 -4.39 -2.14
N CYS A 125 -1.12 -3.79 -2.94
CA CYS A 125 -2.26 -3.02 -2.46
C CYS A 125 -3.49 -3.24 -3.36
N GLN A 126 -4.63 -2.64 -3.00
CA GLN A 126 -5.82 -2.66 -3.82
C GLN A 126 -5.60 -1.87 -5.12
N ALA A 127 -6.07 -2.39 -6.26
CA ALA A 127 -5.81 -1.82 -7.59
C ALA A 127 -6.24 -0.35 -7.71
N PHE A 128 -7.43 0.02 -7.21
CA PHE A 128 -7.91 1.40 -7.25
C PHE A 128 -7.18 2.33 -6.26
N HIS A 129 -6.40 1.79 -5.31
CA HIS A 129 -5.62 2.52 -4.32
C HIS A 129 -4.13 2.67 -4.70
N ALA A 130 -3.73 2.08 -5.81
CA ALA A 130 -2.34 1.90 -6.23
C ALA A 130 -1.56 3.23 -6.32
N ARG A 131 -2.13 4.27 -6.95
CA ARG A 131 -1.46 5.57 -7.06
C ARG A 131 -1.18 6.21 -5.72
N ARG A 132 -2.14 6.20 -4.79
CA ARG A 132 -1.98 6.83 -3.48
C ARG A 132 -0.95 6.09 -2.62
N CYS A 133 -0.94 4.74 -2.65
CA CYS A 133 0.13 3.95 -2.03
C CYS A 133 1.49 4.31 -2.62
N TYR A 134 1.62 4.33 -3.95
CA TYR A 134 2.87 4.70 -4.61
C TYR A 134 3.39 6.06 -4.14
N LEU A 135 2.54 7.09 -4.11
CA LEU A 135 2.95 8.44 -3.75
C LEU A 135 3.44 8.53 -2.30
N TYR A 136 2.77 7.89 -1.34
CA TYR A 136 3.20 7.86 0.06
C TYR A 136 4.51 7.11 0.27
N TYR A 137 4.63 5.93 -0.33
CA TYR A 137 5.87 5.18 -0.22
C TYR A 137 7.02 5.87 -0.97
N LYS A 138 6.76 6.50 -2.11
CA LYS A 138 7.79 7.26 -2.84
C LYS A 138 8.27 8.50 -2.07
N GLU A 139 7.41 9.11 -1.31
CA GLU A 139 7.75 10.20 -0.41
C GLU A 139 8.70 9.73 0.71
N GLN A 140 8.45 8.57 1.30
CA GLN A 140 9.26 8.00 2.39
C GLN A 140 10.52 7.27 1.90
N PHE A 141 10.52 6.79 0.67
CA PHE A 141 11.61 6.04 0.02
C PHE A 141 12.01 6.69 -1.31
N PRO A 142 12.55 7.93 -1.29
CA PRO A 142 12.79 8.72 -2.51
C PRO A 142 13.75 8.04 -3.48
N ASP A 143 14.76 7.31 -2.97
CA ASP A 143 15.79 6.66 -3.77
C ASP A 143 15.48 5.19 -4.13
N THR A 144 14.36 4.65 -3.59
CA THR A 144 13.94 3.28 -3.83
C THR A 144 13.17 3.16 -5.15
N LYS A 145 13.47 2.12 -5.91
CA LYS A 145 12.63 1.69 -7.03
C LYS A 145 11.40 0.98 -6.46
N LEU A 146 10.23 1.57 -6.60
CA LEU A 146 8.95 0.99 -6.17
C LEU A 146 8.24 0.33 -7.33
N LEU A 147 7.76 -0.90 -7.13
CA LEU A 147 6.99 -1.69 -8.07
C LEU A 147 5.61 -1.95 -7.45
N ILE A 148 4.55 -1.55 -8.13
CA ILE A 148 3.18 -1.78 -7.69
C ILE A 148 2.68 -3.08 -8.31
N CYS A 149 2.38 -4.08 -7.47
CA CYS A 149 1.80 -5.36 -7.88
C CYS A 149 0.42 -5.52 -7.21
N PRO A 150 -0.63 -4.86 -7.73
CA PRO A 150 -1.90 -4.71 -7.06
C PRO A 150 -2.76 -5.98 -7.11
N VAL A 151 -3.84 -5.96 -6.32
CA VAL A 151 -4.92 -6.95 -6.37
C VAL A 151 -6.26 -6.26 -6.64
N VAL A 152 -7.10 -6.92 -7.42
CA VAL A 152 -8.48 -6.46 -7.65
C VAL A 152 -9.31 -6.83 -6.43
N THR A 153 -9.84 -5.82 -5.73
CA THR A 153 -10.76 -5.97 -4.62
C THR A 153 -12.06 -5.24 -4.91
N LYS A 154 -13.14 -5.59 -4.23
CA LYS A 154 -14.49 -5.01 -4.48
C LYS A 154 -14.95 -5.12 -5.94
N GLY A 155 -14.34 -5.98 -6.74
CA GLY A 155 -14.60 -6.06 -8.17
C GLY A 155 -14.23 -4.80 -8.96
N ILE A 156 -13.36 -3.92 -8.43
CA ILE A 156 -12.95 -2.67 -9.08
C ILE A 156 -11.62 -2.88 -9.78
N ALA A 157 -11.65 -2.87 -11.12
CA ALA A 157 -10.50 -3.10 -11.98
C ALA A 157 -10.33 -1.97 -13.01
N ARG A 158 -9.15 -1.92 -13.61
CA ARG A 158 -8.74 -0.93 -14.63
C ARG A 158 -9.72 -0.83 -15.81
N ASP A 159 -10.37 -1.92 -16.17
CA ASP A 159 -11.23 -2.05 -17.35
C ASP A 159 -12.73 -1.94 -17.05
N ASN A 160 -13.13 -1.82 -15.79
CA ASN A 160 -14.55 -1.86 -15.41
C ASN A 160 -15.01 -0.78 -14.42
N TRP A 161 -14.11 0.02 -13.86
CA TRP A 161 -14.45 1.01 -12.82
C TRP A 161 -15.46 2.06 -13.29
N PHE A 162 -15.50 2.35 -14.57
CA PHE A 162 -16.35 3.36 -15.22
C PHE A 162 -17.72 2.81 -15.68
N LEU A 163 -18.03 1.57 -15.36
CA LEU A 163 -19.28 0.90 -15.76
C LEU A 163 -20.35 0.88 -14.65
N ASP A 164 -20.03 1.41 -13.49
CA ASP A 164 -20.84 1.29 -12.28
C ASP A 164 -20.64 2.54 -11.39
N GLU A 165 -21.74 3.15 -10.93
CA GLU A 165 -21.71 4.41 -10.16
C GLU A 165 -20.89 4.27 -8.87
N GLU A 166 -21.07 3.18 -8.11
CA GLU A 166 -20.34 2.98 -6.85
C GLU A 166 -18.84 2.83 -7.10
N LYS A 167 -18.46 2.19 -8.20
CA LYS A 167 -17.04 2.05 -8.58
C LYS A 167 -16.45 3.39 -9.03
N ILE A 168 -17.22 4.17 -9.79
CA ILE A 168 -16.84 5.54 -10.19
C ILE A 168 -16.56 6.38 -8.95
N ASP A 169 -17.45 6.39 -7.96
CA ASP A 169 -17.29 7.13 -6.72
C ASP A 169 -16.04 6.72 -5.94
N VAL A 170 -15.75 5.42 -5.87
CA VAL A 170 -14.54 4.91 -5.21
C VAL A 170 -13.29 5.42 -5.91
N VAL A 171 -13.23 5.31 -7.25
CA VAL A 171 -12.04 5.68 -8.03
C VAL A 171 -11.84 7.20 -8.05
N LEU A 172 -12.89 7.99 -8.25
CA LEU A 172 -12.81 9.45 -8.20
C LEU A 172 -12.49 9.95 -6.80
N GLY A 173 -13.01 9.29 -5.76
CA GLY A 173 -12.61 9.56 -4.37
C GLY A 173 -11.11 9.33 -4.11
N GLU A 174 -10.47 8.39 -4.79
CA GLU A 174 -9.00 8.25 -4.73
C GLU A 174 -8.27 9.40 -5.44
N VAL A 175 -8.79 9.90 -6.57
CA VAL A 175 -8.25 11.10 -7.25
C VAL A 175 -8.33 12.32 -6.33
N GLU A 176 -9.48 12.55 -5.69
CA GLU A 176 -9.66 13.64 -4.73
C GLU A 176 -8.70 13.54 -3.55
N ARG A 177 -8.51 12.34 -3.00
CA ARG A 177 -7.54 12.09 -1.91
C ARG A 177 -6.12 12.35 -2.36
N CYS A 178 -5.74 11.97 -3.58
CA CYS A 178 -4.43 12.31 -4.12
C CYS A 178 -4.24 13.84 -4.19
N GLY A 179 -5.22 14.59 -4.66
CA GLY A 179 -5.17 16.04 -4.72
C GLY A 179 -5.09 16.70 -3.34
N SER A 180 -6.01 16.35 -2.43
CA SER A 180 -6.14 17.01 -1.13
C SER A 180 -5.00 16.65 -0.15
N GLN A 181 -4.63 15.35 -0.07
CA GLN A 181 -3.64 14.89 0.90
C GLN A 181 -2.22 15.28 0.50
N PHE A 182 -1.87 15.22 -0.79
CA PHE A 182 -0.51 15.59 -1.26
C PHE A 182 -0.30 17.09 -1.40
N HIS A 183 -1.33 17.90 -1.47
CA HIS A 183 -1.22 19.38 -1.53
C HIS A 183 -0.31 19.91 -0.40
N ARG A 184 -0.54 19.49 0.84
CA ARG A 184 0.24 19.93 1.99
C ARG A 184 1.64 19.35 1.99
N ILE A 185 1.79 18.05 1.74
CA ILE A 185 3.08 17.38 1.69
C ILE A 185 3.99 18.05 0.65
N ILE A 186 3.47 18.34 -0.54
CA ILE A 186 4.25 19.01 -1.60
C ILE A 186 4.70 20.40 -1.15
N LYS A 187 3.81 21.18 -0.51
CA LYS A 187 4.16 22.52 0.01
C LYS A 187 5.25 22.46 1.09
N GLU A 188 5.13 21.51 2.03
CA GLU A 188 6.11 21.32 3.09
C GLU A 188 7.49 20.93 2.54
N LYS A 189 7.53 20.13 1.47
CA LYS A 189 8.77 19.76 0.79
C LYS A 189 9.53 20.90 0.12
N ILE A 190 8.87 21.98 -0.26
CA ILE A 190 9.53 23.17 -0.79
C ILE A 190 10.36 23.85 0.31
N THR A 191 9.89 23.79 1.55
CA THR A 191 10.57 24.41 2.70
C THR A 191 11.50 23.44 3.43
N ASN A 192 11.18 22.12 3.42
CA ASN A 192 11.92 21.06 4.09
C ASN A 192 12.09 19.84 3.14
N PRO A 193 13.23 19.71 2.43
CA PRO A 193 13.41 18.71 1.38
C PRO A 193 13.66 17.26 1.84
N GLY A 194 13.54 16.94 3.13
CA GLY A 194 13.63 15.57 3.67
C GLY A 194 12.30 14.77 3.61
N PRO A 195 12.28 13.48 3.93
CA PRO A 195 11.03 12.75 4.18
C PRO A 195 10.23 13.39 5.30
N CYS A 196 8.90 13.41 5.18
CA CYS A 196 8.06 13.96 6.23
C CYS A 196 7.80 12.91 7.32
N ASP A 197 8.15 13.22 8.57
CA ASP A 197 7.88 12.37 9.75
C ASP A 197 6.61 12.81 10.51
N HIS A 198 6.02 13.92 10.11
CA HIS A 198 4.88 14.50 10.82
C HIS A 198 3.57 13.93 10.31
N VAL A 199 2.84 13.29 11.23
CA VAL A 199 1.45 12.89 11.02
C VAL A 199 0.61 14.15 10.82
N VAL A 200 0.21 14.37 9.59
CA VAL A 200 -0.68 15.47 9.24
C VAL A 200 -2.11 14.97 9.30
N ILE A 201 -2.78 15.27 10.40
CA ILE A 201 -4.20 15.02 10.59
C ILE A 201 -5.05 15.98 9.74
#